data_d179f23eed4c3e0868b67b29db857cd8
#
_entry.id   d179f23eed4c3e0868b67b29db857cd8
#
_cell.length_a   1.000
_cell.length_b   1.000
_cell.length_c   1.000
_cell.angle_alpha   90.00
_cell.angle_beta   90.00
_cell.angle_gamma   90.00
#
_symmetry.space_group_name_H-M   'P 1'
#
loop_
_entity.id
_entity.type
_entity.pdbx_description
1 polymer ?
#
loop_
_entity_poly.entity_id
_entity_poly.type
_entity_poly.pdbx_seq_one_letter_code
_entity_poly.pdbx_strand_id
1 'polypeptide(L)'
;AAHSPSSLWYPVLRCNPLRGPLWQPSLIQSLLKGGPFSDSYRLFQFHFHWGSTNEHGSEHTVDGVKYSAELHVAHWNSAKYSSLAEAASKADGLAVIGVLMKVGEANPKLQKVLDALQAIKTKGKRAPFTNFDPSTLLPSSLDFWTYPGSLTHPPLYESVTWIICKESISVSSEQHNNRPTQPLKGRTVRASF
;
A
#
# COMPACT_ATOMS: atom_id res chain seq x y z
N ALA A 1 9.86 13.72 -22.25
CA ALA A 1 9.05 14.62 -21.43
C ALA A 1 8.21 13.75 -20.51
N ALA A 2 8.54 13.77 -19.21
CA ALA A 2 7.89 12.96 -18.22
C ALA A 2 6.47 13.50 -17.98
N HIS A 3 5.47 12.65 -18.17
CA HIS A 3 4.12 12.94 -17.77
C HIS A 3 4.07 12.92 -16.23
N SER A 4 3.76 14.07 -15.64
CA SER A 4 3.37 14.15 -14.24
C SER A 4 2.01 13.46 -14.08
N PRO A 5 1.91 12.35 -13.34
CA PRO A 5 0.60 11.81 -13.04
C PRO A 5 -0.11 12.82 -12.15
N SER A 6 -1.31 13.17 -12.55
CA SER A 6 -2.27 13.91 -11.72
C SER A 6 -2.23 13.33 -10.31
N SER A 7 -2.01 14.20 -9.32
CA SER A 7 -1.90 13.85 -7.91
C SER A 7 -3.15 13.09 -7.42
N LEU A 8 -3.14 11.80 -7.60
CA LEU A 8 -4.09 10.88 -6.97
C LEU A 8 -3.70 10.82 -5.49
N TRP A 9 -4.54 11.39 -4.64
CA TRP A 9 -4.38 11.33 -3.21
C TRP A 9 -4.79 9.94 -2.73
N TYR A 10 -3.81 9.16 -2.33
CA TYR A 10 -4.06 7.87 -1.68
C TYR A 10 -4.23 8.10 -0.18
N PRO A 11 -5.32 7.62 0.45
CA PRO A 11 -5.40 7.60 1.90
C PRO A 11 -4.33 6.66 2.43
N VAL A 12 -3.33 7.22 3.08
CA VAL A 12 -2.27 6.45 3.74
C VAL A 12 -2.72 6.21 5.18
N LEU A 13 -3.07 4.98 5.49
CA LEU A 13 -3.25 4.55 6.86
C LEU A 13 -1.86 4.30 7.46
N ARG A 14 -1.35 5.27 8.20
CA ARG A 14 -0.12 5.09 8.95
C ARG A 14 -0.46 4.43 10.29
N CYS A 15 -0.08 3.19 10.48
CA CYS A 15 0.06 2.62 11.80
C CYS A 15 1.19 3.40 12.50
N ASN A 16 0.83 4.40 13.31
CA ASN A 16 1.81 5.12 14.12
C ASN A 16 1.89 4.43 15.48
N PRO A 17 2.99 3.74 15.81
CA PRO A 17 3.15 3.08 17.10
C PRO A 17 3.44 4.05 18.25
N LEU A 18 3.51 5.36 17.97
CA LEU A 18 4.03 6.34 18.94
C LEU A 18 3.06 7.51 19.16
N ARG A 19 2.00 7.37 19.98
CA ARG A 19 1.50 8.37 20.94
C ARG A 19 0.15 7.96 21.57
N GLY A 20 0.21 7.54 22.84
CA GLY A 20 -0.92 7.42 23.74
C GLY A 20 -0.48 6.89 25.10
N PRO A 21 -1.04 7.38 26.23
CA PRO A 21 -0.50 7.12 27.59
C PRO A 21 -0.78 5.73 28.18
N LEU A 22 -1.27 4.78 27.42
CA LEU A 22 -1.44 3.38 27.86
C LEU A 22 -0.97 2.43 26.76
N TRP A 23 0.33 2.33 26.62
CA TRP A 23 0.98 1.41 25.72
C TRP A 23 1.09 0.03 26.36
N GLN A 24 0.32 -0.95 25.90
CA GLN A 24 0.62 -2.35 26.19
C GLN A 24 1.62 -2.88 25.16
N PRO A 25 2.71 -3.54 25.59
CA PRO A 25 3.80 -4.00 24.74
C PRO A 25 3.47 -5.17 23.81
N SER A 26 2.20 -5.50 23.64
CA SER A 26 1.73 -6.61 22.78
C SER A 26 1.36 -6.23 21.36
N LEU A 27 1.38 -4.96 20.97
CA LEU A 27 1.40 -4.58 19.55
C LEU A 27 2.83 -4.68 19.05
N ILE A 28 3.24 -5.88 18.93
CA ILE A 28 4.39 -6.45 18.32
C ILE A 28 4.76 -5.59 17.11
N GLN A 29 5.97 -5.10 17.16
CA GLN A 29 6.69 -4.63 16.01
C GLN A 29 6.61 -5.73 14.96
N SER A 30 5.65 -5.61 14.01
CA SER A 30 5.52 -6.57 12.92
C SER A 30 6.81 -6.55 12.14
N LEU A 31 7.56 -7.63 12.22
CA LEU A 31 8.83 -7.81 11.53
C LEU A 31 8.64 -8.78 10.37
N LEU A 32 9.02 -8.33 9.20
CA LEU A 32 9.16 -9.17 8.01
C LEU A 32 10.54 -9.83 8.06
N LYS A 33 10.56 -11.16 7.96
CA LYS A 33 11.77 -12.00 7.95
C LYS A 33 11.61 -13.11 6.94
N GLY A 34 12.74 -13.66 6.49
CA GLY A 34 12.77 -14.78 5.56
C GLY A 34 12.55 -14.36 4.11
N GLY A 35 12.13 -15.29 3.24
CA GLY A 35 12.08 -15.03 1.81
C GLY A 35 13.47 -14.63 1.27
N PRO A 36 13.58 -13.50 0.54
CA PRO A 36 14.86 -13.04 0.00
C PRO A 36 15.75 -12.32 1.04
N PHE A 37 15.31 -12.18 2.30
CA PHE A 37 15.97 -11.34 3.31
C PHE A 37 16.78 -12.16 4.31
N SER A 38 18.01 -11.70 4.57
CA SER A 38 18.82 -12.10 5.72
C SER A 38 18.53 -11.27 6.96
N ASP A 39 18.05 -10.02 6.76
CA ASP A 39 17.80 -9.04 7.80
C ASP A 39 16.33 -9.01 8.22
N SER A 40 16.04 -8.29 9.30
CA SER A 40 14.68 -8.04 9.79
C SER A 40 14.21 -6.66 9.35
N TYR A 41 13.04 -6.61 8.72
CA TYR A 41 12.42 -5.37 8.25
C TYR A 41 11.19 -5.04 9.10
N ARG A 42 11.11 -3.83 9.59
CA ARG A 42 10.01 -3.35 10.45
C ARG A 42 8.92 -2.70 9.65
N LEU A 43 7.66 -3.12 9.88
CA LEU A 43 6.49 -2.48 9.31
C LEU A 43 6.42 -1.01 9.70
N PHE A 44 6.11 -0.13 8.75
CA PHE A 44 5.86 1.30 9.03
C PHE A 44 4.58 1.84 8.42
N GLN A 45 4.07 1.24 7.34
CA GLN A 45 2.79 1.63 6.75
C GLN A 45 2.21 0.53 5.85
N PHE A 46 0.92 0.61 5.61
CA PHE A 46 0.28 -0.01 4.45
C PHE A 46 -0.64 1.01 3.77
N HIS A 47 -0.83 0.85 2.47
CA HIS A 47 -1.69 1.70 1.66
C HIS A 47 -2.19 0.95 0.43
N PHE A 48 -3.17 1.55 -0.25
CA PHE A 48 -3.79 0.95 -1.42
C PHE A 48 -3.61 1.86 -2.63
N HIS A 49 -3.47 1.23 -3.79
CA HIS A 49 -3.57 1.84 -5.10
C HIS A 49 -4.83 1.32 -5.78
N TRP A 50 -5.63 2.20 -6.37
CA TRP A 50 -6.82 1.87 -7.13
C TRP A 50 -7.01 2.85 -8.26
N GLY A 51 -7.77 2.44 -9.28
CA GLY A 51 -8.04 3.25 -10.46
C GLY A 51 -9.44 3.83 -10.51
N SER A 52 -9.77 4.46 -11.62
CA SER A 52 -11.10 4.98 -11.92
C SER A 52 -12.08 3.88 -12.36
N THR A 53 -11.59 2.71 -12.75
CA THR A 53 -12.38 1.54 -13.17
C THR A 53 -11.90 0.30 -12.45
N ASN A 54 -12.76 -0.73 -12.41
CA ASN A 54 -12.44 -2.01 -11.78
C ASN A 54 -11.32 -2.79 -12.48
N GLU A 55 -10.93 -2.39 -13.68
CA GLU A 55 -9.96 -3.10 -14.51
C GLU A 55 -8.55 -2.50 -14.44
N HIS A 56 -8.40 -1.28 -13.87
CA HIS A 56 -7.17 -0.53 -13.94
C HIS A 56 -6.89 0.20 -12.62
N GLY A 57 -6.27 -0.49 -11.67
CA GLY A 57 -5.93 0.13 -10.38
C GLY A 57 -4.60 -0.33 -9.80
N SER A 58 -4.09 -1.49 -10.24
CA SER A 58 -2.80 -1.98 -9.79
C SER A 58 -1.65 -1.21 -10.44
N GLU A 59 -0.54 -1.09 -9.71
CA GLU A 59 0.73 -0.59 -10.22
C GLU A 59 1.54 -1.70 -10.91
N HIS A 60 1.47 -2.94 -10.38
CA HIS A 60 2.05 -4.12 -11.02
C HIS A 60 1.06 -4.79 -11.97
N THR A 61 1.62 -5.50 -12.94
CA THR A 61 0.89 -6.38 -13.85
C THR A 61 1.52 -7.76 -13.86
N VAL A 62 0.72 -8.80 -14.04
CA VAL A 62 1.20 -10.17 -14.22
C VAL A 62 0.80 -10.62 -15.63
N ASP A 63 1.78 -10.98 -16.46
CA ASP A 63 1.58 -11.32 -17.88
C ASP A 63 0.78 -10.26 -18.64
N GLY A 64 1.04 -8.98 -18.34
CA GLY A 64 0.35 -7.83 -18.93
C GLY A 64 -1.06 -7.57 -18.40
N VAL A 65 -1.57 -8.41 -17.49
CA VAL A 65 -2.90 -8.24 -16.88
C VAL A 65 -2.80 -7.26 -15.71
N LYS A 66 -3.65 -6.23 -15.73
CA LYS A 66 -3.88 -5.31 -14.63
C LYS A 66 -4.98 -5.82 -13.71
N TYR A 67 -4.91 -5.39 -12.44
CA TYR A 67 -5.89 -5.71 -11.41
C TYR A 67 -6.64 -4.46 -10.96
N SER A 68 -7.73 -4.65 -10.24
CA SER A 68 -8.61 -3.57 -9.79
C SER A 68 -7.97 -2.64 -8.77
N ALA A 69 -7.10 -3.20 -7.93
CA ALA A 69 -6.37 -2.48 -6.91
C ALA A 69 -5.11 -3.25 -6.51
N GLU A 70 -4.27 -2.60 -5.73
CA GLU A 70 -3.07 -3.20 -5.17
C GLU A 70 -2.83 -2.68 -3.75
N LEU A 71 -2.62 -3.59 -2.81
CA LEU A 71 -2.23 -3.29 -1.43
C LEU A 71 -0.71 -3.33 -1.33
N HIS A 72 -0.12 -2.30 -0.75
CA HIS A 72 1.29 -2.26 -0.38
C HIS A 72 1.46 -2.30 1.14
N VAL A 73 2.24 -3.24 1.63
CA VAL A 73 2.63 -3.36 3.05
C VAL A 73 4.13 -3.09 3.16
N ALA A 74 4.49 -1.90 3.63
CA ALA A 74 5.83 -1.36 3.52
C ALA A 74 6.61 -1.47 4.84
N HIS A 75 7.86 -1.93 4.70
CA HIS A 75 8.79 -2.19 5.80
C HIS A 75 10.14 -1.53 5.53
N TRP A 76 10.89 -1.23 6.58
CA TRP A 76 12.25 -0.72 6.49
C TRP A 76 13.24 -1.60 7.25
N ASN A 77 14.46 -1.69 6.77
CA ASN A 77 15.53 -2.51 7.34
C ASN A 77 15.99 -1.96 8.69
N SER A 78 15.34 -2.40 9.74
CA SER A 78 15.61 -1.97 11.11
C SER A 78 16.76 -2.74 11.78
N ALA A 79 17.27 -3.79 11.13
CA ALA A 79 18.45 -4.50 11.57
C ALA A 79 19.73 -3.72 11.22
N LYS A 80 19.71 -3.01 10.08
CA LYS A 80 20.89 -2.33 9.54
C LYS A 80 20.89 -0.82 9.77
N TYR A 81 19.73 -0.18 9.77
CA TYR A 81 19.60 1.27 9.87
C TYR A 81 18.91 1.69 11.16
N SER A 82 19.20 2.89 11.63
CA SER A 82 18.67 3.41 12.88
C SER A 82 17.29 4.07 12.73
N SER A 83 16.91 4.44 11.51
CA SER A 83 15.64 5.09 11.21
C SER A 83 15.13 4.80 9.80
N LEU A 84 13.81 4.95 9.61
CA LEU A 84 13.19 4.91 8.28
C LEU A 84 13.80 5.96 7.33
N ALA A 85 14.09 7.15 7.84
CA ALA A 85 14.65 8.24 7.02
C ALA A 85 16.02 7.87 6.46
N GLU A 86 16.86 7.21 7.26
CA GLU A 86 18.14 6.70 6.83
C GLU A 86 18.00 5.56 5.82
N ALA A 87 17.12 4.59 6.11
CA ALA A 87 16.90 3.42 5.28
C ALA A 87 16.31 3.77 3.90
N ALA A 88 15.43 4.75 3.83
CA ALA A 88 14.58 5.02 2.65
C ALA A 88 15.35 5.27 1.35
N SER A 89 16.59 5.77 1.42
CA SER A 89 17.44 6.04 0.25
C SER A 89 18.50 4.96 -0.02
N LYS A 90 18.52 3.89 0.77
CA LYS A 90 19.53 2.81 0.65
C LYS A 90 18.99 1.66 -0.19
N ALA A 91 19.84 1.06 -1.02
CA ALA A 91 19.45 0.00 -1.95
C ALA A 91 18.79 -1.23 -1.29
N ASP A 92 19.14 -1.51 -0.03
CA ASP A 92 18.57 -2.57 0.80
C ASP A 92 17.72 -2.02 1.95
N GLY A 93 17.25 -0.78 1.83
CA GLY A 93 16.60 -0.07 2.92
C GLY A 93 15.14 -0.42 3.13
N LEU A 94 14.42 -0.76 2.07
CA LEU A 94 12.98 -0.99 2.10
C LEU A 94 12.59 -2.37 1.55
N ALA A 95 11.52 -2.91 2.09
CA ALA A 95 10.86 -4.10 1.59
C ALA A 95 9.35 -3.84 1.51
N VAL A 96 8.75 -4.08 0.36
CA VAL A 96 7.32 -3.85 0.16
C VAL A 96 6.66 -5.12 -0.35
N ILE A 97 5.64 -5.58 0.38
CA ILE A 97 4.77 -6.65 -0.08
C ILE A 97 3.64 -6.04 -0.88
N GLY A 98 3.52 -6.42 -2.14
CA GLY A 98 2.41 -6.08 -3.03
C GLY A 98 1.41 -7.23 -3.11
N VAL A 99 0.14 -6.94 -2.86
CA VAL A 99 -0.96 -7.89 -2.98
C VAL A 99 -1.94 -7.37 -4.02
N LEU A 100 -2.07 -8.10 -5.11
CA LEU A 100 -3.00 -7.77 -6.18
C LEU A 100 -4.43 -8.03 -5.73
N MET A 101 -5.35 -7.15 -6.10
CA MET A 101 -6.74 -7.22 -5.68
C MET A 101 -7.66 -7.24 -6.91
N LYS A 102 -8.64 -8.13 -6.89
CA LYS A 102 -9.65 -8.25 -7.95
C LYS A 102 -11.06 -8.10 -7.38
N VAL A 103 -11.95 -7.51 -8.15
CA VAL A 103 -13.36 -7.43 -7.79
C VAL A 103 -13.96 -8.83 -7.80
N GLY A 104 -14.67 -9.18 -6.73
CA GLY A 104 -15.30 -10.46 -6.51
C GLY A 104 -16.12 -10.45 -5.23
N GLU A 105 -16.02 -11.51 -4.45
CA GLU A 105 -16.70 -11.60 -3.17
C GLU A 105 -16.14 -10.60 -2.15
N ALA A 106 -17.02 -10.14 -1.24
CA ALA A 106 -16.62 -9.25 -0.16
C ALA A 106 -15.58 -9.94 0.74
N ASN A 107 -14.52 -9.21 1.06
CA ASN A 107 -13.49 -9.68 1.96
C ASN A 107 -13.71 -9.10 3.37
N PRO A 108 -14.17 -9.92 4.34
CA PRO A 108 -14.47 -9.43 5.67
C PRO A 108 -13.22 -8.90 6.41
N LYS A 109 -12.02 -9.36 6.03
CA LYS A 109 -10.76 -8.89 6.61
C LYS A 109 -10.46 -7.43 6.27
N LEU A 110 -11.02 -6.92 5.16
CA LEU A 110 -10.91 -5.52 4.76
C LEU A 110 -11.88 -4.59 5.48
N GLN A 111 -12.94 -5.10 6.13
CA GLN A 111 -14.02 -4.25 6.65
C GLN A 111 -13.51 -3.17 7.60
N LYS A 112 -12.67 -3.54 8.56
CA LYS A 112 -12.09 -2.57 9.51
C LYS A 112 -11.30 -1.45 8.84
N VAL A 113 -10.57 -1.78 7.76
CA VAL A 113 -9.81 -0.80 6.97
C VAL A 113 -10.77 0.13 6.24
N LEU A 114 -11.81 -0.43 5.62
CA LEU A 114 -12.80 0.34 4.85
C LEU A 114 -13.60 1.29 5.75
N ASP A 115 -13.98 0.85 6.94
CA ASP A 115 -14.65 1.71 7.93
C ASP A 115 -13.78 2.90 8.32
N ALA A 116 -12.48 2.66 8.54
CA ALA A 116 -11.53 3.73 8.80
C ALA A 116 -11.34 4.69 7.61
N LEU A 117 -11.32 4.16 6.38
CA LEU A 117 -11.23 4.97 5.15
C LEU A 117 -12.47 5.86 4.96
N GLN A 118 -13.65 5.41 5.37
CA GLN A 118 -14.87 6.22 5.33
C GLN A 118 -14.74 7.51 6.16
N ALA A 119 -14.02 7.44 7.29
CA ALA A 119 -13.79 8.59 8.16
C ALA A 119 -12.79 9.62 7.59
N ILE A 120 -12.00 9.24 6.58
CA ILE A 120 -10.89 10.04 6.04
C ILE A 120 -10.99 10.32 4.53
N LYS A 121 -12.20 10.36 3.99
CA LYS A 121 -12.48 10.57 2.54
C LYS A 121 -11.94 11.88 1.95
N THR A 122 -11.65 12.88 2.77
CA THR A 122 -11.17 14.17 2.31
C THR A 122 -9.72 14.42 2.67
N LYS A 123 -9.03 15.18 1.80
CA LYS A 123 -7.63 15.55 1.99
C LYS A 123 -7.35 16.10 3.38
N GLY A 124 -6.30 15.61 4.03
CA GLY A 124 -5.85 16.08 5.34
C GLY A 124 -6.58 15.47 6.54
N LYS A 125 -7.66 14.72 6.32
CA LYS A 125 -8.33 13.98 7.39
C LYS A 125 -7.44 12.85 7.89
N ARG A 126 -7.50 12.61 9.20
CA ARG A 126 -6.81 11.51 9.89
C ARG A 126 -7.80 10.83 10.81
N ALA A 127 -7.72 9.52 10.91
CA ALA A 127 -8.45 8.72 11.88
C ALA A 127 -7.46 7.85 12.67
N PRO A 128 -7.70 7.61 13.96
CA PRO A 128 -6.92 6.63 14.70
C PRO A 128 -7.21 5.25 14.12
N PHE A 129 -6.15 4.47 13.91
CA PHE A 129 -6.26 3.10 13.44
C PHE A 129 -5.40 2.22 14.34
N THR A 130 -6.06 1.48 15.23
CA THR A 130 -5.44 0.69 16.29
C THR A 130 -5.99 -0.72 16.30
N ASN A 131 -5.30 -1.65 16.98
CA ASN A 131 -5.74 -3.05 17.14
C ASN A 131 -6.02 -3.73 15.79
N PHE A 132 -5.12 -3.55 14.82
CA PHE A 132 -5.20 -4.18 13.52
C PHE A 132 -3.88 -4.85 13.17
N ASP A 133 -3.97 -6.11 12.75
CA ASP A 133 -2.84 -6.87 12.25
C ASP A 133 -2.88 -6.89 10.71
N PRO A 134 -1.96 -6.17 10.03
CA PRO A 134 -1.93 -6.13 8.58
C PRO A 134 -1.66 -7.49 7.92
N SER A 135 -1.09 -8.46 8.64
CA SER A 135 -0.86 -9.79 8.10
C SER A 135 -2.17 -10.51 7.74
N THR A 136 -3.28 -10.10 8.35
CA THR A 136 -4.62 -10.61 8.03
C THR A 136 -5.07 -10.27 6.61
N LEU A 137 -4.47 -9.24 6.00
CA LEU A 137 -4.75 -8.82 4.62
C LEU A 137 -3.96 -9.63 3.58
N LEU A 138 -2.97 -10.40 4.01
CA LEU A 138 -2.20 -11.24 3.10
C LEU A 138 -3.02 -12.43 2.63
N PRO A 139 -2.77 -12.91 1.39
CA PRO A 139 -3.41 -14.12 0.88
C PRO A 139 -2.98 -15.36 1.67
N SER A 140 -3.68 -16.47 1.44
CA SER A 140 -3.43 -17.74 2.13
C SER A 140 -2.11 -18.39 1.68
N SER A 141 -1.81 -18.31 0.39
CA SER A 141 -0.53 -18.75 -0.15
C SER A 141 0.51 -17.66 0.00
N LEU A 142 1.70 -18.05 0.44
CA LEU A 142 2.87 -17.18 0.54
C LEU A 142 3.81 -17.31 -0.67
N ASP A 143 3.38 -17.91 -1.78
CA ASP A 143 4.10 -17.88 -3.04
C ASP A 143 4.21 -16.46 -3.56
N PHE A 144 5.39 -16.06 -4.01
CA PHE A 144 5.64 -14.69 -4.45
C PHE A 144 6.67 -14.60 -5.57
N TRP A 145 6.65 -13.50 -6.30
CA TRP A 145 7.74 -13.01 -7.10
C TRP A 145 8.51 -11.93 -6.34
N THR A 146 9.81 -11.86 -6.52
CA THR A 146 10.66 -10.84 -5.91
C THR A 146 11.62 -10.23 -6.92
N TYR A 147 11.83 -8.92 -6.81
CA TYR A 147 12.75 -8.18 -7.65
C TYR A 147 13.22 -6.89 -6.97
N PRO A 148 14.42 -6.37 -7.31
CA PRO A 148 14.85 -5.06 -6.87
C PRO A 148 14.16 -3.97 -7.71
N GLY A 149 13.64 -2.94 -7.04
CA GLY A 149 12.93 -1.84 -7.69
C GLY A 149 12.98 -0.55 -6.89
N SER A 150 12.01 0.30 -7.12
CA SER A 150 11.94 1.64 -6.55
C SER A 150 10.62 1.93 -5.86
N LEU A 151 10.57 3.06 -5.14
CA LEU A 151 9.32 3.70 -4.79
C LEU A 151 8.57 4.08 -6.06
N THR A 152 7.26 3.93 -6.07
CA THR A 152 6.40 4.25 -7.22
C THR A 152 5.92 5.71 -7.22
N HIS A 153 6.21 6.45 -6.16
CA HIS A 153 5.95 7.89 -6.02
C HIS A 153 7.22 8.64 -5.61
N PRO A 154 7.30 9.95 -5.84
CA PRO A 154 8.45 10.75 -5.40
C PRO A 154 8.79 10.52 -3.92
N PRO A 155 10.08 10.36 -3.58
CA PRO A 155 11.29 10.70 -4.36
C PRO A 155 11.80 9.61 -5.31
N LEU A 156 11.08 8.52 -5.57
CA LEU A 156 11.41 7.46 -6.54
C LEU A 156 12.75 6.75 -6.25
N TYR A 157 13.13 6.64 -5.00
CA TYR A 157 14.38 5.97 -4.62
C TYR A 157 14.39 4.50 -5.05
N GLU A 158 15.49 4.05 -5.64
CA GLU A 158 15.75 2.65 -5.98
C GLU A 158 16.19 1.86 -4.74
N SER A 159 15.32 1.79 -3.76
CA SER A 159 15.59 1.28 -2.41
C SER A 159 14.71 0.12 -2.00
N VAL A 160 13.85 -0.37 -2.90
CA VAL A 160 12.81 -1.33 -2.56
C VAL A 160 13.14 -2.73 -3.09
N THR A 161 13.14 -3.71 -2.20
CA THR A 161 12.96 -5.10 -2.60
C THR A 161 11.47 -5.40 -2.61
N TRP A 162 10.92 -5.63 -3.78
CA TRP A 162 9.52 -5.97 -3.98
C TRP A 162 9.26 -7.46 -3.77
N ILE A 163 8.15 -7.75 -3.09
CA ILE A 163 7.59 -9.10 -2.91
C ILE A 163 6.15 -9.05 -3.40
N ILE A 164 5.87 -9.61 -4.55
CA ILE A 164 4.52 -9.61 -5.14
C ILE A 164 3.88 -10.97 -4.90
N CYS A 165 2.82 -10.98 -4.11
CA CYS A 165 2.07 -12.21 -3.83
C CYS A 165 1.47 -12.77 -5.12
N LYS A 166 1.67 -14.07 -5.35
CA LYS A 166 1.12 -14.76 -6.51
C LYS A 166 -0.40 -14.88 -6.44
N GLU A 167 -0.93 -15.16 -5.26
CA GLU A 167 -2.37 -15.21 -5.00
C GLU A 167 -2.91 -13.80 -4.78
N SER A 168 -3.95 -13.44 -5.54
CA SER A 168 -4.69 -12.19 -5.35
C SER A 168 -5.77 -12.35 -4.28
N ILE A 169 -6.13 -11.25 -3.63
CA ILE A 169 -7.28 -11.21 -2.72
C ILE A 169 -8.50 -10.60 -3.43
N SER A 170 -9.70 -10.95 -2.95
CA SER A 170 -10.96 -10.39 -3.46
C SER A 170 -11.35 -9.13 -2.70
N VAL A 171 -12.09 -8.26 -3.37
CA VAL A 171 -12.75 -7.08 -2.82
C VAL A 171 -14.07 -6.91 -3.54
N SER A 172 -15.18 -6.65 -2.82
CA SER A 172 -16.45 -6.41 -3.51
C SER A 172 -16.45 -5.06 -4.21
N SER A 173 -17.31 -4.90 -5.21
CA SER A 173 -17.49 -3.61 -5.90
C SER A 173 -17.92 -2.49 -4.97
N GLU A 174 -18.65 -2.80 -3.90
CA GLU A 174 -19.04 -1.84 -2.85
C GLU A 174 -17.88 -1.49 -1.92
N GLN A 175 -16.97 -2.43 -1.68
CA GLN A 175 -15.73 -2.23 -0.94
C GLN A 175 -14.67 -1.51 -1.77
N HIS A 176 -14.79 -1.54 -3.09
CA HIS A 176 -13.91 -0.83 -4.00
C HIS A 176 -14.34 0.65 -4.01
N ASN A 177 -13.53 1.52 -3.43
CA ASN A 177 -13.84 2.94 -3.28
C ASN A 177 -13.60 3.70 -4.59
N ASN A 178 -14.31 3.31 -5.65
CA ASN A 178 -14.33 4.05 -6.91
C ASN A 178 -15.09 5.36 -6.69
N ARG A 179 -14.37 6.47 -6.64
CA ARG A 179 -15.00 7.76 -6.82
C ARG A 179 -15.36 7.90 -8.31
N PRO A 180 -16.64 8.05 -8.67
CA PRO A 180 -17.02 8.31 -10.05
C PRO A 180 -16.26 9.54 -10.57
N THR A 181 -15.90 9.53 -11.83
CA THR A 181 -15.32 10.69 -12.51
C THR A 181 -16.22 11.89 -12.29
N GLN A 182 -15.62 13.01 -11.89
CA GLN A 182 -16.39 14.25 -11.69
C GLN A 182 -16.47 15.00 -13.01
N PRO A 183 -17.64 15.52 -13.40
CA PRO A 183 -17.77 16.34 -14.59
C PRO A 183 -16.86 17.57 -14.50
N LEU A 184 -16.35 18.02 -15.63
CA LEU A 184 -15.39 19.13 -15.69
C LEU A 184 -15.93 20.43 -15.08
N LYS A 185 -17.23 20.66 -15.12
CA LYS A 185 -17.91 21.86 -14.55
C LYS A 185 -17.17 23.17 -14.89
N GLY A 186 -16.84 23.35 -16.17
CA GLY A 186 -16.13 24.53 -16.67
C GLY A 186 -14.61 24.53 -16.47
N ARG A 187 -14.02 23.49 -15.90
CA ARG A 187 -12.55 23.35 -15.82
C ARG A 187 -11.98 22.98 -17.18
N THR A 188 -10.85 23.59 -17.54
CA THR A 188 -10.12 23.25 -18.77
C THR A 188 -9.02 22.26 -18.44
N VAL A 189 -8.99 21.12 -19.14
CA VAL A 189 -7.87 20.20 -19.15
C VAL A 189 -6.96 20.60 -20.29
N ARG A 190 -5.69 20.89 -19.98
CA ARG A 190 -4.66 21.15 -20.99
C ARG A 190 -3.79 19.94 -21.14
N ALA A 191 -3.62 19.48 -22.39
CA ALA A 191 -2.62 18.48 -22.75
C ALA A 191 -1.40 19.18 -23.32
N SER A 192 -0.20 18.67 -23.04
CA SER A 192 1.07 19.18 -23.55
C SER A 192 1.58 18.39 -24.77
N PHE A 193 0.72 17.60 -25.40
CA PHE A 193 0.95 16.83 -26.61
C PHE A 193 -0.04 17.17 -27.68
#